data_d6d4938727089593482b53bf4d63e993
#
_entry.id   d6d4938727089593482b53bf4d63e993
#
_cell.length_a   1.000
_cell.length_b   1.000
_cell.length_c   1.000
_cell.angle_alpha   90.00
_cell.angle_beta   90.00
_cell.angle_gamma   90.00
#
_symmetry.space_group_name_H-M   'P 1'
#
loop_
_entity.id
_entity.type
_entity.pdbx_description
1 polymer ?
#
loop_
_entity_poly.entity_id
_entity_poly.type
_entity_poly.pdbx_seq_one_letter_code
_entity_poly.pdbx_strand_id
1 'polypeptide(L)'
;MCGIIGFSGKNVTQEHIRVLQKVMIESRIRGMHASGIAWCNNRGNILSVVEPIPIDKLVEEFNWSVFFPKGKIAEEVHLIAHARYSTSDIRFNQPIVGESMAIAHNGVITQSDPKTWEKHYGYKCKTQNDSELLLRAMEAKDDVFDIFEGSSMAALLLKSDGELIYFRNGTRPLWFGKIGESTVYASTYDILRRAGVTGITKVTPSDCKELQRRDWKQWQNNRK
;
A
#
# COMPACT_ATOMS: atom_id res chain seq x y z
N MET A 1 -2.06 -3.02 15.50
CA MET A 1 -2.68 -2.88 14.15
C MET A 1 -1.82 -1.98 13.29
N CYS A 2 -1.52 -2.39 12.06
CA CYS A 2 -0.63 -1.64 11.17
C CYS A 2 -1.29 -0.39 10.57
N GLY A 3 -0.45 0.58 10.17
CA GLY A 3 -0.84 1.72 9.35
C GLY A 3 -0.42 1.48 7.90
N ILE A 4 -1.34 1.66 6.95
CA ILE A 4 -1.03 1.69 5.53
C ILE A 4 -1.29 3.09 4.99
N ILE A 5 -0.41 3.55 4.12
CA ILE A 5 -0.46 4.87 3.49
C ILE A 5 -0.24 4.71 2.00
N GLY A 6 -0.95 5.49 1.19
CA GLY A 6 -0.77 5.56 -0.26
C GLY A 6 -0.84 7.00 -0.73
N PHE A 7 -0.13 7.30 -1.80
CA PHE A 7 -0.18 8.59 -2.47
C PHE A 7 -0.08 8.40 -3.98
N SER A 8 -0.94 9.09 -4.70
CA SER A 8 -0.92 9.14 -6.17
C SER A 8 -1.25 10.56 -6.62
N GLY A 9 -0.35 11.19 -7.35
CA GLY A 9 -0.52 12.55 -7.82
C GLY A 9 0.28 12.91 -9.05
N LYS A 10 -0.23 13.90 -9.78
CA LYS A 10 0.43 14.58 -10.90
C LYS A 10 0.75 16.02 -10.52
N ASN A 11 1.77 16.59 -11.15
CA ASN A 11 2.25 17.95 -10.85
C ASN A 11 2.48 18.19 -9.35
N VAL A 12 3.12 17.21 -8.73
CA VAL A 12 3.30 17.16 -7.27
C VAL A 12 4.33 18.18 -6.83
N THR A 13 3.94 19.05 -5.90
CA THR A 13 4.80 20.08 -5.32
C THR A 13 5.41 19.61 -4.00
N GLN A 14 6.40 20.33 -3.51
CA GLN A 14 6.97 20.09 -2.17
C GLN A 14 5.91 20.20 -1.06
N GLU A 15 4.88 21.07 -1.23
CA GLU A 15 3.80 21.19 -0.25
C GLU A 15 2.95 19.90 -0.20
N HIS A 16 2.64 19.29 -1.34
CA HIS A 16 1.97 17.98 -1.37
C HIS A 16 2.79 16.91 -0.61
N ILE A 17 4.12 16.90 -0.78
CA ILE A 17 4.99 15.98 -0.05
C ILE A 17 5.02 16.29 1.46
N ARG A 18 5.02 17.56 1.88
CA ARG A 18 4.94 17.90 3.32
C ARG A 18 3.65 17.38 3.96
N VAL A 19 2.50 17.48 3.27
CA VAL A 19 1.25 16.92 3.78
C VAL A 19 1.32 15.40 3.82
N LEU A 20 1.88 14.75 2.80
CA LEU A 20 2.12 13.30 2.80
C LEU A 20 3.02 12.87 3.97
N GLN A 21 4.10 13.58 4.22
CA GLN A 21 4.97 13.34 5.39
C GLN A 21 4.20 13.42 6.71
N LYS A 22 3.31 14.41 6.87
CA LYS A 22 2.43 14.49 8.03
C LYS A 22 1.50 13.28 8.16
N VAL A 23 0.91 12.81 7.05
CA VAL A 23 0.08 11.59 7.04
C VAL A 23 0.90 10.38 7.50
N MET A 24 2.14 10.26 7.05
CA MET A 24 3.03 9.18 7.48
C MET A 24 3.37 9.28 8.96
N ILE A 25 3.74 10.47 9.46
CA ILE A 25 4.05 10.72 10.88
C ILE A 25 2.83 10.42 11.76
N GLU A 26 1.63 10.89 11.40
CA GLU A 26 0.40 10.57 12.13
C GLU A 26 0.07 9.06 12.12
N SER A 27 0.53 8.32 11.11
CA SER A 27 0.35 6.87 11.02
C SER A 27 1.19 6.10 12.04
N ARG A 28 2.17 6.74 12.71
CA ARG A 28 2.96 6.14 13.79
C ARG A 28 2.10 5.56 14.92
N ILE A 29 0.93 6.16 15.19
CA ILE A 29 -0.02 5.64 16.19
C ILE A 29 -0.47 4.21 15.91
N ARG A 30 -0.36 3.75 14.67
CA ARG A 30 -0.76 2.40 14.24
C ARG A 30 0.36 1.38 14.40
N GLY A 31 1.62 1.80 14.38
CA GLY A 31 2.76 0.91 14.52
C GLY A 31 4.09 1.66 14.62
N MET A 32 4.94 1.19 15.53
CA MET A 32 6.22 1.82 15.85
C MET A 32 7.42 0.87 15.75
N HIS A 33 7.24 -0.38 15.28
CA HIS A 33 8.28 -1.39 15.34
C HIS A 33 9.13 -1.45 14.07
N ALA A 34 8.53 -1.15 12.93
CA ALA A 34 9.21 -1.08 11.64
C ALA A 34 8.37 -0.23 10.68
N SER A 35 9.00 0.27 9.64
CA SER A 35 8.32 1.03 8.61
C SER A 35 8.98 0.84 7.25
N GLY A 36 8.27 1.20 6.19
CA GLY A 36 8.80 1.14 4.85
C GLY A 36 8.02 2.01 3.88
N ILE A 37 8.68 2.33 2.78
CA ILE A 37 8.15 3.07 1.63
C ILE A 37 8.50 2.29 0.38
N ALA A 38 7.55 2.15 -0.56
CA ALA A 38 7.81 1.72 -1.92
C ALA A 38 7.25 2.76 -2.89
N TRP A 39 7.99 3.05 -3.97
CA TRP A 39 7.60 4.06 -4.96
C TRP A 39 8.01 3.66 -6.37
N CYS A 40 7.33 4.21 -7.37
CA CYS A 40 7.74 4.07 -8.76
C CYS A 40 8.76 5.15 -9.12
N ASN A 41 9.82 4.75 -9.80
CA ASN A 41 10.72 5.70 -10.44
C ASN A 41 10.29 5.98 -11.89
N ASN A 42 10.88 6.99 -12.52
CA ASN A 42 10.56 7.41 -13.89
C ASN A 42 10.90 6.35 -14.97
N ARG A 43 11.46 5.19 -14.59
CA ARG A 43 11.76 4.06 -15.50
C ARG A 43 10.76 2.91 -15.35
N GLY A 44 9.71 3.09 -14.55
CA GLY A 44 8.73 2.05 -14.28
C GLY A 44 9.21 0.96 -13.31
N ASN A 45 10.31 1.21 -12.56
CA ASN A 45 10.76 0.27 -11.54
C ASN A 45 10.17 0.65 -10.19
N ILE A 46 9.77 -0.35 -9.41
CA ILE A 46 9.41 -0.18 -8.01
C ILE A 46 10.68 -0.26 -7.18
N LEU A 47 10.95 0.80 -6.43
CA LEU A 47 12.02 0.89 -5.44
C LEU A 47 11.42 0.85 -4.05
N SER A 48 12.15 0.35 -3.07
CA SER A 48 11.69 0.32 -1.68
C SER A 48 12.82 0.51 -0.68
N VAL A 49 12.44 1.07 0.47
CA VAL A 49 13.24 1.12 1.69
C VAL A 49 12.36 0.58 2.81
N VAL A 50 12.88 -0.38 3.56
CA VAL A 50 12.16 -1.02 4.69
C VAL A 50 13.12 -1.16 5.85
N GLU A 51 12.82 -0.52 6.97
CA GLU A 51 13.71 -0.42 8.12
C GLU A 51 12.99 -0.78 9.44
N PRO A 52 13.71 -1.35 10.41
CA PRO A 52 13.17 -1.67 11.74
C PRO A 52 13.12 -0.42 12.64
N ILE A 53 12.60 0.68 12.12
CA ILE A 53 12.44 1.95 12.82
C ILE A 53 11.01 2.48 12.69
N PRO A 54 10.55 3.33 13.62
CA PRO A 54 9.26 4.01 13.51
C PRO A 54 9.18 4.87 12.23
N ILE A 55 7.96 5.02 11.70
CA ILE A 55 7.74 5.71 10.42
C ILE A 55 8.11 7.20 10.44
N ASP A 56 8.01 7.87 11.58
CA ASP A 56 8.48 9.26 11.75
C ASP A 56 9.99 9.37 11.55
N LYS A 57 10.76 8.40 12.05
CA LYS A 57 12.21 8.32 11.82
C LYS A 57 12.54 8.03 10.35
N LEU A 58 11.82 7.10 9.75
CA LEU A 58 12.00 6.85 8.32
C LEU A 58 11.68 8.09 7.47
N VAL A 59 10.67 8.88 7.82
CA VAL A 59 10.34 10.15 7.14
C VAL A 59 11.47 11.18 7.28
N GLU A 60 12.12 11.27 8.43
CA GLU A 60 13.25 12.16 8.66
C GLU A 60 14.50 11.75 7.83
N GLU A 61 14.77 10.45 7.71
CA GLU A 61 15.95 9.90 7.06
C GLU A 61 15.80 9.71 5.54
N PHE A 62 14.57 9.60 5.04
CA PHE A 62 14.30 9.34 3.63
C PHE A 62 14.65 10.54 2.75
N ASN A 63 15.39 10.29 1.68
CA ASN A 63 15.76 11.33 0.73
C ASN A 63 14.59 11.70 -0.21
N TRP A 64 13.74 12.62 0.19
CA TRP A 64 12.58 13.09 -0.58
C TRP A 64 12.92 13.77 -1.91
N SER A 65 14.19 14.16 -2.13
CA SER A 65 14.62 14.79 -3.39
C SER A 65 14.56 13.82 -4.58
N VAL A 66 14.48 12.51 -4.34
CA VAL A 66 14.31 11.49 -5.39
C VAL A 66 13.09 11.74 -6.27
N PHE A 67 12.06 12.43 -5.74
CA PHE A 67 10.86 12.79 -6.50
C PHE A 67 11.03 14.07 -7.34
N PHE A 68 12.09 14.86 -7.10
CA PHE A 68 12.29 16.17 -7.73
C PHE A 68 13.63 16.29 -8.48
N PRO A 69 13.96 15.37 -9.39
CA PRO A 69 15.29 15.35 -10.01
C PRO A 69 15.62 16.57 -10.87
N LYS A 70 14.62 17.31 -11.34
CA LYS A 70 14.79 18.44 -12.27
C LYS A 70 14.13 19.74 -11.82
N GLY A 71 13.72 19.86 -10.55
CA GLY A 71 13.09 21.10 -10.12
C GLY A 71 12.19 20.98 -8.90
N LYS A 72 11.21 21.91 -8.79
CA LYS A 72 10.31 22.02 -7.65
C LYS A 72 8.98 21.28 -7.81
N ILE A 73 8.70 20.77 -9.00
CA ILE A 73 7.47 20.03 -9.34
C ILE A 73 7.87 18.69 -9.92
N ALA A 74 7.31 17.61 -9.37
CA ALA A 74 7.40 16.28 -9.91
C ALA A 74 6.19 16.02 -10.82
N GLU A 75 6.43 15.51 -12.04
CA GLU A 75 5.36 15.21 -13.00
C GLU A 75 4.35 14.22 -12.42
N GLU A 76 4.86 13.14 -11.86
CA GLU A 76 4.06 12.12 -11.19
C GLU A 76 4.79 11.59 -9.95
N VAL A 77 4.04 11.30 -8.88
CA VAL A 77 4.54 10.61 -7.69
C VAL A 77 3.50 9.58 -7.28
N HIS A 78 3.94 8.32 -7.22
CA HIS A 78 3.12 7.21 -6.77
C HIS A 78 3.91 6.40 -5.74
N LEU A 79 3.35 6.24 -4.56
CA LEU A 79 3.99 5.48 -3.49
C LEU A 79 2.98 4.83 -2.55
N ILE A 80 3.45 3.78 -1.88
CA ILE A 80 2.79 3.18 -0.72
C ILE A 80 3.77 3.12 0.45
N ALA A 81 3.25 3.21 1.67
CA ALA A 81 4.05 3.09 2.88
C ALA A 81 3.32 2.26 3.95
N HIS A 82 4.11 1.76 4.89
CA HIS A 82 3.63 0.91 5.96
C HIS A 82 4.26 1.30 7.30
N ALA A 83 3.43 1.39 8.34
CA ALA A 83 3.84 1.55 9.73
C ALA A 83 3.44 0.29 10.51
N ARG A 84 4.41 -0.53 10.91
CA ARG A 84 4.17 -1.86 11.47
C ARG A 84 4.00 -1.85 12.98
N TYR A 85 2.91 -2.46 13.43
CA TYR A 85 2.80 -2.99 14.78
C TYR A 85 3.07 -4.49 14.73
N SER A 86 4.25 -4.91 15.17
CA SER A 86 4.66 -6.30 15.08
C SER A 86 4.09 -7.13 16.22
N THR A 87 3.45 -8.24 15.87
CA THR A 87 3.07 -9.33 16.76
C THR A 87 3.83 -10.63 16.42
N SER A 88 4.74 -10.55 15.45
CA SER A 88 5.50 -11.67 14.92
C SER A 88 6.92 -11.23 14.53
N ASP A 89 7.64 -12.04 13.79
CA ASP A 89 9.00 -11.78 13.34
C ASP A 89 9.15 -10.44 12.61
N ILE A 90 10.04 -9.59 13.11
CA ILE A 90 10.32 -8.26 12.58
C ILE A 90 11.16 -8.28 11.28
N ARG A 91 11.70 -9.42 10.89
CA ARG A 91 12.52 -9.57 9.67
C ARG A 91 11.69 -9.42 8.38
N PHE A 92 10.39 -9.70 8.42
CA PHE A 92 9.53 -9.66 7.26
C PHE A 92 8.57 -8.47 7.34
N ASN A 93 9.05 -7.31 6.94
CA ASN A 93 8.30 -6.06 6.99
C ASN A 93 7.70 -5.70 5.62
N GLN A 94 6.92 -4.64 5.58
CA GLN A 94 6.24 -4.14 4.39
C GLN A 94 6.68 -2.69 4.08
N PRO A 95 6.56 -2.21 2.83
CA PRO A 95 5.94 -2.90 1.69
C PRO A 95 6.75 -4.11 1.21
N ILE A 96 6.05 -5.14 0.72
CA ILE A 96 6.66 -6.29 0.06
C ILE A 96 6.65 -6.02 -1.44
N VAL A 97 7.81 -6.14 -2.08
CA VAL A 97 7.95 -5.95 -3.53
C VAL A 97 7.95 -7.30 -4.23
N GLY A 98 7.03 -7.47 -5.17
CA GLY A 98 6.89 -8.62 -6.04
C GLY A 98 7.57 -8.43 -7.39
N GLU A 99 7.06 -9.07 -8.42
CA GLU A 99 7.59 -9.00 -9.79
C GLU A 99 7.07 -7.76 -10.54
N SER A 100 5.79 -7.44 -10.36
CA SER A 100 5.13 -6.33 -11.07
C SER A 100 4.46 -5.31 -10.13
N MET A 101 4.37 -5.62 -8.86
CA MET A 101 3.67 -4.82 -7.85
C MET A 101 4.42 -4.80 -6.52
N ALA A 102 4.08 -3.81 -5.69
CA ALA A 102 4.39 -3.82 -4.25
C ALA A 102 3.11 -3.73 -3.44
N ILE A 103 3.10 -4.28 -2.23
CA ILE A 103 1.93 -4.28 -1.34
C ILE A 103 2.23 -3.69 0.03
N ALA A 104 1.31 -2.87 0.53
CA ALA A 104 1.15 -2.51 1.94
C ALA A 104 -0.23 -2.99 2.42
N HIS A 105 -0.27 -3.86 3.41
CA HIS A 105 -1.47 -4.53 3.90
C HIS A 105 -1.62 -4.39 5.41
N ASN A 106 -2.83 -4.16 5.86
CA ASN A 106 -3.24 -4.21 7.26
C ASN A 106 -4.34 -5.25 7.43
N GLY A 107 -4.02 -6.35 8.07
CA GLY A 107 -4.96 -7.44 8.30
C GLY A 107 -4.27 -8.76 8.66
N VAL A 108 -4.99 -9.84 8.46
CA VAL A 108 -4.51 -11.22 8.58
C VAL A 108 -5.14 -12.01 7.44
N ILE A 109 -4.32 -12.54 6.56
CA ILE A 109 -4.75 -13.37 5.43
C ILE A 109 -4.93 -14.81 5.92
N THR A 110 -3.95 -15.33 6.63
CA THR A 110 -3.99 -16.67 7.20
C THR A 110 -3.14 -16.77 8.46
N GLN A 111 -3.47 -17.72 9.32
CA GLN A 111 -2.69 -18.11 10.49
C GLN A 111 -1.99 -19.47 10.30
N SER A 112 -2.09 -20.06 9.10
CA SER A 112 -1.44 -21.32 8.80
C SER A 112 0.08 -21.17 8.73
N ASP A 113 0.81 -22.27 8.97
CA ASP A 113 2.27 -22.31 8.87
C ASP A 113 2.71 -21.90 7.44
N PRO A 114 3.63 -20.93 7.31
CA PRO A 114 4.17 -20.52 6.00
C PRO A 114 4.67 -21.65 5.12
N LYS A 115 5.18 -22.72 5.72
CA LYS A 115 5.63 -23.93 4.99
C LYS A 115 4.50 -24.65 4.24
N THR A 116 3.25 -24.39 4.62
CA THR A 116 2.07 -25.03 4.00
C THR A 116 1.43 -24.18 2.90
N TRP A 117 1.81 -22.91 2.76
CA TRP A 117 1.14 -21.97 1.88
C TRP A 117 1.18 -22.36 0.40
N GLU A 118 2.33 -22.81 -0.10
CA GLU A 118 2.46 -23.27 -1.48
C GLU A 118 1.51 -24.44 -1.77
N LYS A 119 1.37 -25.38 -0.84
CA LYS A 119 0.46 -26.52 -0.96
C LYS A 119 -1.02 -26.09 -0.90
N HIS A 120 -1.38 -25.13 -0.02
CA HIS A 120 -2.77 -24.75 0.21
C HIS A 120 -3.28 -23.73 -0.81
N TYR A 121 -2.43 -22.76 -1.18
CA TYR A 121 -2.84 -21.62 -2.00
C TYR A 121 -2.23 -21.62 -3.40
N GLY A 122 -1.23 -22.51 -3.66
CA GLY A 122 -0.54 -22.58 -4.94
C GLY A 122 0.52 -21.48 -5.15
N TYR A 123 0.78 -20.62 -4.17
CA TYR A 123 1.72 -19.52 -4.29
C TYR A 123 3.00 -19.77 -3.54
N LYS A 124 4.13 -19.63 -4.25
CA LYS A 124 5.46 -19.66 -3.65
C LYS A 124 5.82 -18.29 -3.10
N CYS A 125 5.90 -18.18 -1.78
CA CYS A 125 6.29 -16.97 -1.08
C CYS A 125 7.78 -16.98 -0.71
N LYS A 126 8.41 -15.80 -0.74
CA LYS A 126 9.82 -15.59 -0.34
C LYS A 126 9.93 -15.17 1.12
N THR A 127 8.85 -14.66 1.69
CA THR A 127 8.79 -14.20 3.09
C THR A 127 7.83 -15.07 3.90
N GLN A 128 7.86 -14.90 5.22
CA GLN A 128 6.88 -15.52 6.13
C GLN A 128 5.79 -14.52 6.54
N ASN A 129 5.62 -13.45 5.76
CA ASN A 129 4.55 -12.48 5.95
C ASN A 129 3.38 -12.84 5.04
N ASP A 130 2.22 -13.13 5.62
CA ASP A 130 1.01 -13.57 4.92
C ASP A 130 0.49 -12.56 3.89
N SER A 131 0.90 -11.30 3.99
CA SER A 131 0.61 -10.28 2.98
C SER A 131 1.25 -10.61 1.61
N GLU A 132 2.30 -11.44 1.58
CA GLU A 132 2.88 -11.89 0.32
C GLU A 132 1.94 -12.84 -0.44
N LEU A 133 1.13 -13.64 0.25
CA LEU A 133 0.09 -14.45 -0.40
C LEU A 133 -0.87 -13.56 -1.20
N LEU A 134 -1.31 -12.45 -0.57
CA LEU A 134 -2.19 -11.48 -1.25
C LEU A 134 -1.51 -10.85 -2.46
N LEU A 135 -0.23 -10.50 -2.35
CA LEU A 135 0.56 -9.98 -3.47
C LEU A 135 0.66 -10.99 -4.62
N ARG A 136 0.97 -12.25 -4.32
CA ARG A 136 1.09 -13.32 -5.33
C ARG A 136 -0.23 -13.60 -6.03
N ALA A 137 -1.34 -13.65 -5.30
CA ALA A 137 -2.68 -13.80 -5.87
C ALA A 137 -3.01 -12.62 -6.81
N MET A 138 -2.69 -11.38 -6.42
CA MET A 138 -2.89 -10.20 -7.28
C MET A 138 -2.01 -10.24 -8.54
N GLU A 139 -0.75 -10.69 -8.44
CA GLU A 139 0.14 -10.85 -9.60
C GLU A 139 -0.35 -11.98 -10.53
N ALA A 140 -0.89 -13.06 -9.97
CA ALA A 140 -1.54 -14.14 -10.71
C ALA A 140 -2.90 -13.74 -11.30
N LYS A 141 -3.47 -12.59 -10.84
CA LYS A 141 -4.77 -12.06 -11.24
C LYS A 141 -5.95 -12.91 -10.77
N ASP A 142 -5.78 -13.51 -9.62
CA ASP A 142 -6.81 -14.32 -8.97
C ASP A 142 -7.76 -13.45 -8.13
N ASP A 143 -8.99 -13.90 -7.90
CA ASP A 143 -9.94 -13.19 -7.03
C ASP A 143 -9.57 -13.39 -5.56
N VAL A 144 -8.91 -12.37 -5.01
CA VAL A 144 -8.43 -12.40 -3.62
C VAL A 144 -9.54 -12.48 -2.58
N PHE A 145 -10.75 -12.07 -2.92
CA PHE A 145 -11.89 -12.17 -2.00
C PHE A 145 -12.47 -13.59 -1.93
N ASP A 146 -12.38 -14.32 -3.02
CA ASP A 146 -12.81 -15.72 -3.06
C ASP A 146 -11.74 -16.64 -2.46
N ILE A 147 -10.45 -16.45 -2.83
CA ILE A 147 -9.35 -17.30 -2.32
C ILE A 147 -9.13 -17.12 -0.82
N PHE A 148 -9.24 -15.88 -0.32
CA PHE A 148 -9.00 -15.56 1.08
C PHE A 148 -10.31 -15.20 1.80
N GLU A 149 -11.37 -15.94 1.54
CA GLU A 149 -12.63 -15.78 2.25
C GLU A 149 -12.43 -15.92 3.76
N GLY A 150 -13.08 -15.06 4.54
CA GLY A 150 -12.95 -15.04 6.01
C GLY A 150 -11.69 -14.32 6.53
N SER A 151 -10.74 -13.95 5.67
CA SER A 151 -9.60 -13.13 6.06
C SER A 151 -10.01 -11.72 6.49
N SER A 152 -9.08 -10.98 7.09
CA SER A 152 -9.26 -9.55 7.35
C SER A 152 -8.24 -8.74 6.57
N MET A 153 -8.71 -7.82 5.71
CA MET A 153 -7.79 -7.08 4.83
C MET A 153 -8.21 -5.64 4.56
N ALA A 154 -7.21 -4.76 4.52
CA ALA A 154 -7.18 -3.51 3.80
C ALA A 154 -5.81 -3.41 3.14
N ALA A 155 -5.75 -3.18 1.84
CA ALA A 155 -4.51 -3.22 1.08
C ALA A 155 -4.39 -2.04 0.11
N LEU A 156 -3.16 -1.66 -0.11
CA LEU A 156 -2.70 -0.75 -1.15
C LEU A 156 -1.64 -1.47 -1.95
N LEU A 157 -1.81 -1.53 -3.27
CA LEU A 157 -0.81 -2.09 -4.17
C LEU A 157 -0.36 -0.99 -5.13
N LEU A 158 0.94 -0.94 -5.35
CA LEU A 158 1.58 -0.06 -6.31
C LEU A 158 2.09 -0.91 -7.47
N LYS A 159 1.56 -0.67 -8.67
CA LYS A 159 2.03 -1.31 -9.90
C LYS A 159 3.26 -0.58 -10.46
N SER A 160 4.03 -1.26 -11.28
CA SER A 160 5.21 -0.70 -11.94
C SER A 160 4.89 0.45 -12.90
N ASP A 161 3.67 0.52 -13.44
CA ASP A 161 3.17 1.64 -14.25
C ASP A 161 2.69 2.86 -13.44
N GLY A 162 2.81 2.82 -12.10
CA GLY A 162 2.38 3.88 -11.19
C GLY A 162 0.92 3.78 -10.74
N GLU A 163 0.12 2.87 -11.30
CA GLU A 163 -1.24 2.68 -10.85
C GLU A 163 -1.27 2.22 -9.37
N LEU A 164 -2.13 2.85 -8.58
CA LEU A 164 -2.36 2.49 -7.20
C LEU A 164 -3.72 1.82 -7.06
N ILE A 165 -3.69 0.51 -6.79
CA ILE A 165 -4.88 -0.29 -6.50
C ILE A 165 -5.12 -0.28 -5.00
N TYR A 166 -6.37 -0.16 -4.60
CA TYR A 166 -6.77 -0.17 -3.20
C TYR A 166 -8.04 -0.99 -3.00
N PHE A 167 -8.08 -1.73 -1.91
CA PHE A 167 -9.28 -2.46 -1.50
C PHE A 167 -9.28 -2.78 -0.01
N ARG A 168 -10.47 -3.14 0.47
CA ARG A 168 -10.67 -3.66 1.81
C ARG A 168 -11.87 -4.60 1.87
N ASN A 169 -11.88 -5.49 2.85
CA ASN A 169 -13.12 -6.13 3.28
C ASN A 169 -13.73 -5.39 4.50
N GLY A 170 -14.83 -5.88 5.03
CA GLY A 170 -15.60 -5.21 6.10
C GLY A 170 -14.83 -4.94 7.40
N THR A 171 -13.74 -5.66 7.69
CA THR A 171 -13.10 -5.73 9.01
C THR A 171 -12.00 -4.69 9.23
N ARG A 172 -11.30 -4.24 8.17
CA ARG A 172 -10.18 -3.29 8.28
C ARG A 172 -10.54 -1.94 7.67
N PRO A 173 -10.23 -0.82 8.35
CA PRO A 173 -10.52 0.50 7.81
C PRO A 173 -9.51 0.92 6.75
N LEU A 174 -10.00 1.66 5.75
CA LEU A 174 -9.22 2.37 4.75
C LEU A 174 -9.99 3.63 4.36
N TRP A 175 -9.28 4.75 4.28
CA TRP A 175 -9.82 6.06 3.92
C TRP A 175 -8.93 6.72 2.88
N PHE A 176 -9.50 7.60 2.10
CA PHE A 176 -8.76 8.45 1.18
C PHE A 176 -9.25 9.89 1.26
N GLY A 177 -8.44 10.80 0.76
CA GLY A 177 -8.78 12.21 0.65
C GLY A 177 -7.89 12.91 -0.37
N LYS A 178 -7.96 14.22 -0.43
CA LYS A 178 -7.29 15.04 -1.43
C LYS A 178 -6.25 15.99 -0.82
N ILE A 179 -5.17 16.16 -1.58
CA ILE A 179 -4.16 17.21 -1.39
C ILE A 179 -4.02 17.88 -2.76
N GLY A 180 -4.73 19.00 -2.97
CA GLY A 180 -4.93 19.51 -4.33
C GLY A 180 -5.62 18.48 -5.21
N GLU A 181 -5.03 18.16 -6.36
CA GLU A 181 -5.54 17.12 -7.26
C GLU A 181 -5.02 15.72 -6.91
N SER A 182 -4.01 15.62 -6.04
CA SER A 182 -3.46 14.33 -5.61
C SER A 182 -4.40 13.61 -4.65
N THR A 183 -4.37 12.27 -4.69
CA THR A 183 -5.11 11.41 -3.76
C THR A 183 -4.15 10.82 -2.74
N VAL A 184 -4.53 10.85 -1.47
CA VAL A 184 -3.81 10.24 -0.38
C VAL A 184 -4.70 9.26 0.37
N TYR A 185 -4.15 8.13 0.75
CA TYR A 185 -4.82 7.05 1.47
C TYR A 185 -4.20 6.86 2.85
N ALA A 186 -5.02 6.51 3.83
CA ALA A 186 -4.54 6.10 5.15
C ALA A 186 -5.53 5.14 5.83
N SER A 187 -5.03 4.41 6.82
CA SER A 187 -5.83 3.44 7.57
C SER A 187 -7.02 4.06 8.30
N THR A 188 -6.94 5.32 8.76
CA THR A 188 -8.03 5.94 9.54
C THR A 188 -8.29 7.39 9.13
N TYR A 189 -9.52 7.84 9.35
CA TYR A 189 -9.98 9.20 9.13
C TYR A 189 -9.13 10.24 9.87
N ASP A 190 -8.83 9.98 11.17
CA ASP A 190 -8.11 10.95 12.00
C ASP A 190 -6.69 11.22 11.53
N ILE A 191 -6.00 10.22 10.97
CA ILE A 191 -4.67 10.39 10.37
C ILE A 191 -4.73 11.43 9.25
N LEU A 192 -5.66 11.27 8.32
CA LEU A 192 -5.84 12.21 7.21
C LEU A 192 -6.26 13.60 7.69
N ARG A 193 -7.23 13.67 8.60
CA ARG A 193 -7.73 14.93 9.15
C ARG A 193 -6.63 15.75 9.85
N ARG A 194 -5.84 15.12 10.71
CA ARG A 194 -4.75 15.78 11.45
C ARG A 194 -3.63 16.26 10.52
N ALA A 195 -3.40 15.57 9.41
CA ALA A 195 -2.44 15.98 8.40
C ALA A 195 -2.94 17.14 7.51
N GLY A 196 -4.20 17.56 7.62
CA GLY A 196 -4.79 18.66 6.83
C GLY A 196 -5.34 18.21 5.47
N VAL A 197 -5.61 16.93 5.28
CA VAL A 197 -6.22 16.37 4.07
C VAL A 197 -7.69 16.76 3.99
N THR A 198 -8.17 17.07 2.80
CA THR A 198 -9.56 17.47 2.53
C THR A 198 -10.34 16.38 1.80
N GLY A 199 -11.67 16.49 1.71
CA GLY A 199 -12.51 15.54 0.98
C GLY A 199 -12.37 14.09 1.46
N ILE A 200 -12.21 13.88 2.77
CA ILE A 200 -11.94 12.57 3.34
C ILE A 200 -13.16 11.67 3.22
N THR A 201 -12.98 10.53 2.59
CA THR A 201 -14.04 9.54 2.33
C THR A 201 -13.57 8.14 2.73
N LYS A 202 -14.50 7.34 3.25
CA LYS A 202 -14.23 5.94 3.60
C LYS A 202 -14.29 5.07 2.35
N VAL A 203 -13.29 4.24 2.15
CA VAL A 203 -13.36 3.16 1.14
C VAL A 203 -14.40 2.15 1.58
N THR A 204 -15.38 1.83 0.73
CA THR A 204 -16.38 0.82 1.00
C THR A 204 -15.95 -0.55 0.46
N PRO A 205 -16.35 -1.67 1.07
CA PRO A 205 -16.03 -3.00 0.54
C PRO A 205 -16.63 -3.27 -0.83
N SER A 206 -17.78 -2.64 -1.16
CA SER A 206 -18.44 -2.78 -2.46
C SER A 206 -17.67 -2.10 -3.59
N ASP A 207 -17.08 -0.93 -3.33
CA ASP A 207 -16.28 -0.20 -4.34
C ASP A 207 -15.12 -1.06 -4.83
N CYS A 208 -14.51 -1.81 -3.90
CA CYS A 208 -13.38 -2.67 -4.18
C CYS A 208 -13.76 -3.87 -5.08
N LYS A 209 -14.87 -4.52 -4.80
CA LYS A 209 -15.36 -5.66 -5.61
C LYS A 209 -15.77 -5.23 -7.02
N GLU A 210 -16.34 -4.06 -7.18
CA GLU A 210 -16.78 -3.55 -8.47
C GLU A 210 -15.62 -3.10 -9.35
N LEU A 211 -14.60 -2.46 -8.78
CA LEU A 211 -13.37 -2.08 -9.47
C LEU A 211 -12.61 -3.32 -9.98
N GLN A 212 -12.41 -4.32 -9.13
CA GLN A 212 -11.77 -5.56 -9.55
C GLN A 212 -12.51 -6.27 -10.69
N ARG A 213 -13.85 -6.34 -10.64
CA ARG A 213 -14.65 -6.97 -11.69
C ARG A 213 -14.61 -6.22 -13.03
N ARG A 214 -14.53 -4.89 -13.02
CA ARG A 214 -14.45 -4.07 -14.25
C ARG A 214 -13.10 -4.20 -14.91
N ASP A 215 -12.01 -4.02 -14.16
CA ASP A 215 -10.64 -4.11 -14.66
C ASP A 215 -10.32 -5.55 -15.12
N TRP A 216 -10.81 -6.55 -14.41
CA TRP A 216 -10.65 -7.96 -14.72
C TRP A 216 -11.32 -8.36 -16.04
N LYS A 217 -12.56 -7.94 -16.27
CA LYS A 217 -13.28 -8.19 -17.52
C LYS A 217 -12.67 -7.46 -18.71
N GLN A 218 -12.24 -6.23 -18.53
CA GLN A 218 -11.60 -5.43 -19.58
C GLN A 218 -10.25 -6.02 -19.98
N TRP A 219 -9.52 -6.53 -19.02
CA TRP A 219 -8.23 -7.17 -19.26
C TRP A 219 -8.34 -8.54 -19.94
N GLN A 220 -9.33 -9.36 -19.59
CA GLN A 220 -9.62 -10.62 -20.29
C GLN A 220 -9.99 -10.39 -21.75
N ASN A 221 -10.71 -9.31 -22.07
CA ASN A 221 -11.12 -8.96 -23.43
C ASN A 221 -9.95 -8.45 -24.28
N ASN A 222 -8.94 -7.83 -23.69
CA ASN A 222 -7.76 -7.33 -24.41
C ASN A 222 -6.70 -8.42 -24.70
N ARG A 223 -6.96 -9.67 -24.34
CA ARG A 223 -6.08 -10.83 -24.62
C ARG A 223 -6.63 -11.80 -25.68
N LYS A 224 -7.78 -11.48 -26.26
CA LYS A 224 -8.29 -12.15 -27.47
C LYS A 224 -7.88 -11.33 -28.70
#